data_eae994aad62b11cdbea1c2da697ae89e
#
_entry.id   eae994aad62b11cdbea1c2da697ae89e
#
_cell.length_a   1.000
_cell.length_b   1.000
_cell.length_c   1.000
_cell.angle_alpha   90.00
_cell.angle_beta   90.00
_cell.angle_gamma   90.00
#
_symmetry.space_group_name_H-M   'P 1'
#
loop_
_entity.id
_entity.type
_entity.pdbx_description
1 polymer ?
#
loop_
_entity_poly.entity_id
_entity_poly.type
_entity_poly.pdbx_seq_one_letter_code
_entity_poly.pdbx_strand_id
1 'polypeptide(L)'
;MNFKTTKLLLIALVMSGSLFGQQANQKELKANQIIAMIKAKVTCPWSSETVDTFKSGNPEDLVTGVAVCMFADMKVLKQAVADKCNLIIAHEPVFYNHLDETKTLENDPVFMEKMKFINDHKLIIWRFHDHIHRTKPDGIYVGMIEKLGWSKNQTDSSMIHFKFDKVKLSTFISQLKSKFPGSSFRVIGNPDMSVTNVALAVGAPGSASHLRLLQEKQTDLLIAGEAPEWETYQYAYDAQLQGRNKAVIFLGHTNSEEAGMDYCARWLKGFLPQDINIQYIKNGSSFKNL
;
A
#
# COMPACT_ATOMS: atom_id res chain seq x y z
N MET A 1 0.16 -85.82 -39.62
CA MET A 1 -0.28 -85.22 -38.37
C MET A 1 -0.22 -83.71 -38.56
N ASN A 2 -1.42 -83.13 -38.86
CA ASN A 2 -1.52 -81.73 -39.21
C ASN A 2 -1.94 -80.90 -37.99
N PHE A 3 -1.08 -79.96 -37.52
CA PHE A 3 -1.45 -78.97 -36.53
C PHE A 3 -1.97 -77.68 -37.22
N LYS A 4 -3.23 -77.37 -37.03
CA LYS A 4 -3.85 -76.12 -37.48
C LYS A 4 -3.58 -75.07 -36.41
N THR A 5 -2.83 -74.05 -36.75
CA THR A 5 -2.63 -72.83 -35.89
C THR A 5 -3.77 -71.84 -36.09
N THR A 6 -4.60 -71.69 -35.05
CA THR A 6 -5.64 -70.68 -35.01
C THR A 6 -5.06 -69.35 -34.58
N LYS A 7 -5.11 -68.31 -35.44
CA LYS A 7 -4.73 -66.94 -35.10
C LYS A 7 -5.90 -66.24 -34.38
N LEU A 8 -5.70 -65.88 -33.13
CA LEU A 8 -6.63 -65.04 -32.38
C LEU A 8 -6.34 -63.58 -32.74
N LEU A 9 -7.36 -62.88 -33.28
CA LEU A 9 -7.32 -61.48 -33.64
C LEU A 9 -7.81 -60.67 -32.41
N LEU A 10 -6.90 -59.97 -31.72
CA LEU A 10 -7.22 -59.09 -30.61
C LEU A 10 -7.61 -57.71 -31.16
N ILE A 11 -8.91 -57.38 -31.13
CA ILE A 11 -9.41 -56.04 -31.49
C ILE A 11 -9.24 -55.16 -30.23
N ALA A 12 -8.27 -54.23 -30.25
CA ALA A 12 -8.11 -53.20 -29.26
C ALA A 12 -9.12 -52.06 -29.54
N LEU A 13 -10.13 -51.95 -28.71
CA LEU A 13 -11.10 -50.84 -28.73
C LEU A 13 -10.45 -49.63 -28.06
N VAL A 14 -9.97 -48.67 -28.85
CA VAL A 14 -9.48 -47.38 -28.36
C VAL A 14 -10.68 -46.52 -28.04
N MET A 15 -11.04 -46.46 -26.75
CA MET A 15 -11.95 -45.43 -26.23
C MET A 15 -11.21 -44.10 -26.18
N SER A 16 -11.40 -43.25 -27.18
CA SER A 16 -11.03 -41.82 -27.11
C SER A 16 -12.03 -41.12 -26.19
N GLY A 17 -11.70 -41.09 -24.89
CA GLY A 17 -12.37 -40.24 -23.92
C GLY A 17 -12.06 -38.78 -24.24
N SER A 18 -13.04 -38.04 -24.77
CA SER A 18 -12.97 -36.60 -24.90
C SER A 18 -12.96 -36.01 -23.48
N LEU A 19 -11.79 -35.59 -23.01
CA LEU A 19 -11.66 -34.72 -21.85
C LEU A 19 -12.23 -33.35 -22.26
N PHE A 20 -13.54 -33.20 -22.12
CA PHE A 20 -14.14 -31.87 -21.95
C PHE A 20 -13.71 -31.37 -20.59
N GLY A 21 -12.57 -30.67 -20.54
CA GLY A 21 -12.22 -29.85 -19.39
C GLY A 21 -13.36 -28.86 -19.18
N GLN A 22 -14.08 -28.98 -18.08
CA GLN A 22 -14.94 -27.93 -17.57
C GLN A 22 -14.03 -26.70 -17.38
N GLN A 23 -14.01 -25.78 -18.36
CA GLN A 23 -13.57 -24.41 -18.10
C GLN A 23 -14.50 -23.90 -17.00
N ALA A 24 -13.98 -23.79 -15.79
CA ALA A 24 -14.64 -23.06 -14.73
C ALA A 24 -15.02 -21.69 -15.30
N ASN A 25 -16.30 -21.38 -15.30
CA ASN A 25 -16.83 -20.14 -15.85
C ASN A 25 -16.26 -19.01 -14.99
N GLN A 26 -15.15 -18.44 -15.45
CA GLN A 26 -14.48 -17.33 -14.75
C GLN A 26 -15.51 -16.23 -14.60
N LYS A 27 -15.85 -15.87 -13.37
CA LYS A 27 -16.86 -14.85 -13.11
C LYS A 27 -16.28 -13.51 -13.54
N GLU A 28 -16.66 -13.05 -14.73
CA GLU A 28 -16.28 -11.73 -15.22
C GLU A 28 -16.88 -10.65 -14.31
N LEU A 29 -16.01 -9.90 -13.63
CA LEU A 29 -16.43 -8.82 -12.74
C LEU A 29 -16.09 -7.46 -13.34
N LYS A 30 -17.02 -6.53 -13.23
CA LYS A 30 -16.80 -5.11 -13.54
C LYS A 30 -16.08 -4.42 -12.38
N ALA A 31 -15.42 -3.31 -12.69
CA ALA A 31 -14.69 -2.56 -11.66
C ALA A 31 -15.63 -2.10 -10.52
N ASN A 32 -16.81 -1.56 -10.81
CA ASN A 32 -17.80 -1.17 -9.80
C ASN A 32 -18.21 -2.32 -8.87
N GLN A 33 -18.28 -3.56 -9.37
CA GLN A 33 -18.61 -4.74 -8.57
C GLN A 33 -17.48 -5.08 -7.59
N ILE A 34 -16.21 -5.00 -8.03
CA ILE A 34 -15.06 -5.17 -7.14
C ILE A 34 -15.06 -4.10 -6.06
N ILE A 35 -15.28 -2.84 -6.43
CA ILE A 35 -15.35 -1.74 -5.46
C ILE A 35 -16.52 -1.93 -4.48
N ALA A 36 -17.67 -2.43 -4.94
CA ALA A 36 -18.77 -2.75 -4.04
C ALA A 36 -18.40 -3.85 -3.03
N MET A 37 -17.64 -4.87 -3.44
CA MET A 37 -17.13 -5.91 -2.54
C MET A 37 -16.15 -5.33 -1.50
N ILE A 38 -15.27 -4.40 -1.91
CA ILE A 38 -14.36 -3.69 -0.98
C ILE A 38 -15.17 -2.87 0.02
N LYS A 39 -16.15 -2.07 -0.44
CA LYS A 39 -17.03 -1.28 0.43
C LYS A 39 -17.78 -2.13 1.45
N ALA A 40 -18.20 -3.33 1.09
CA ALA A 40 -18.86 -4.26 1.99
C ALA A 40 -17.93 -4.91 3.03
N LYS A 41 -16.60 -4.81 2.85
CA LYS A 41 -15.58 -5.41 3.74
C LYS A 41 -14.93 -4.43 4.69
N VAL A 42 -14.98 -3.11 4.42
CA VAL A 42 -14.54 -2.12 5.40
C VAL A 42 -15.45 -2.15 6.63
N THR A 43 -14.88 -1.92 7.80
CA THR A 43 -15.61 -2.02 9.10
C THR A 43 -16.20 -0.68 9.55
N CYS A 44 -15.93 0.40 8.80
CA CYS A 44 -16.47 1.73 9.06
C CYS A 44 -17.64 2.04 8.10
N PRO A 45 -18.56 2.95 8.47
CA PRO A 45 -19.56 3.46 7.55
C PRO A 45 -18.90 4.13 6.34
N TRP A 46 -19.45 3.88 5.15
CA TRP A 46 -18.96 4.53 3.94
C TRP A 46 -19.42 5.99 3.90
N SER A 47 -18.47 6.93 3.77
CA SER A 47 -18.75 8.36 3.65
C SER A 47 -19.04 8.74 2.19
N SER A 48 -20.00 9.64 1.97
CA SER A 48 -20.22 10.30 0.67
C SER A 48 -19.14 11.36 0.39
N GLU A 49 -18.63 11.99 1.44
CA GLU A 49 -17.51 12.93 1.36
C GLU A 49 -16.20 12.17 1.55
N THR A 50 -15.59 11.78 0.42
CA THR A 50 -14.37 10.97 0.42
C THR A 50 -13.61 11.13 -0.89
N VAL A 51 -12.30 10.96 -0.82
CA VAL A 51 -11.44 10.86 -2.00
C VAL A 51 -11.43 9.46 -2.62
N ASP A 52 -12.07 8.46 -1.97
CA ASP A 52 -12.15 7.07 -2.42
C ASP A 52 -13.16 6.91 -3.57
N THR A 53 -12.79 7.45 -4.72
CA THR A 53 -13.61 7.50 -5.93
C THR A 53 -12.81 7.03 -7.15
N PHE A 54 -13.51 6.72 -8.23
CA PHE A 54 -12.85 6.52 -9.52
C PHE A 54 -12.23 7.82 -10.01
N LYS A 55 -10.96 7.76 -10.40
CA LYS A 55 -10.18 8.91 -10.90
C LYS A 55 -10.04 8.86 -12.41
N SER A 56 -10.13 7.69 -13.02
CA SER A 56 -10.07 7.48 -14.47
C SER A 56 -10.68 6.15 -14.85
N GLY A 57 -11.02 6.01 -16.14
CA GLY A 57 -11.59 4.79 -16.72
C GLY A 57 -13.10 4.66 -16.49
N ASN A 58 -13.70 3.63 -17.08
CA ASN A 58 -15.12 3.35 -16.96
C ASN A 58 -15.38 2.27 -15.91
N PRO A 59 -16.13 2.56 -14.82
CA PRO A 59 -16.46 1.59 -13.76
C PRO A 59 -17.22 0.34 -14.24
N GLU A 60 -17.85 0.42 -15.41
CA GLU A 60 -18.61 -0.68 -16.01
C GLU A 60 -17.75 -1.64 -16.84
N ASP A 61 -16.48 -1.32 -17.06
CA ASP A 61 -15.57 -2.19 -17.81
C ASP A 61 -15.18 -3.43 -16.99
N LEU A 62 -14.98 -4.54 -17.70
CA LEU A 62 -14.52 -5.80 -17.12
C LEU A 62 -13.09 -5.69 -16.61
N VAL A 63 -12.84 -6.30 -15.46
CA VAL A 63 -11.52 -6.33 -14.83
C VAL A 63 -10.76 -7.58 -15.24
N THR A 64 -9.57 -7.38 -15.84
CA THR A 64 -8.66 -8.45 -16.22
C THR A 64 -7.66 -8.80 -15.10
N GLY A 65 -7.42 -7.87 -14.19
CA GLY A 65 -6.58 -8.01 -13.02
C GLY A 65 -6.55 -6.71 -12.22
N VAL A 66 -6.15 -6.78 -10.97
CA VAL A 66 -6.08 -5.69 -10.01
C VAL A 66 -4.64 -5.42 -9.64
N ALA A 67 -4.16 -4.20 -9.84
CA ALA A 67 -2.88 -3.72 -9.33
C ALA A 67 -3.13 -2.82 -8.10
N VAL A 68 -2.45 -3.10 -7.01
CA VAL A 68 -2.52 -2.32 -5.77
C VAL A 68 -1.20 -1.61 -5.57
N CYS A 69 -1.22 -0.31 -5.30
CA CYS A 69 -0.02 0.51 -5.20
C CYS A 69 -0.21 1.70 -4.25
N MET A 70 0.90 2.33 -3.86
CA MET A 70 0.87 3.59 -3.11
C MET A 70 0.46 4.75 -4.04
N PHE A 71 1.21 4.94 -5.12
CA PHE A 71 0.96 5.95 -6.17
C PHE A 71 0.75 5.28 -7.53
N ALA A 72 -0.26 5.72 -8.28
CA ALA A 72 -0.42 5.35 -9.68
C ALA A 72 0.52 6.18 -10.57
N ASP A 73 1.85 6.10 -10.35
CA ASP A 73 2.85 6.75 -11.18
C ASP A 73 3.07 6.00 -12.51
N MET A 74 3.80 6.61 -13.44
CA MET A 74 4.03 6.02 -14.78
C MET A 74 4.76 4.69 -14.74
N LYS A 75 5.62 4.46 -13.74
CA LYS A 75 6.30 3.16 -13.55
C LYS A 75 5.28 2.09 -13.16
N VAL A 76 4.41 2.38 -12.20
CA VAL A 76 3.35 1.48 -11.74
C VAL A 76 2.35 1.19 -12.86
N LEU A 77 1.90 2.23 -13.59
CA LEU A 77 0.95 2.05 -14.70
C LEU A 77 1.52 1.14 -15.80
N LYS A 78 2.79 1.33 -16.18
CA LYS A 78 3.48 0.45 -17.16
C LYS A 78 3.58 -0.99 -16.65
N GLN A 79 3.90 -1.18 -15.38
CA GLN A 79 3.97 -2.51 -14.79
C GLN A 79 2.60 -3.17 -14.71
N ALA A 80 1.56 -2.44 -14.33
CA ALA A 80 0.18 -2.95 -14.30
C ALA A 80 -0.26 -3.47 -15.67
N VAL A 81 0.05 -2.74 -16.76
CA VAL A 81 -0.22 -3.20 -18.13
C VAL A 81 0.54 -4.49 -18.44
N ALA A 82 1.84 -4.55 -18.07
CA ALA A 82 2.65 -5.76 -18.28
C ALA A 82 2.09 -6.98 -17.52
N ASP A 83 1.55 -6.76 -16.32
CA ASP A 83 0.96 -7.77 -15.45
C ASP A 83 -0.52 -8.07 -15.80
N LYS A 84 -1.04 -7.48 -16.89
CA LYS A 84 -2.44 -7.61 -17.35
C LYS A 84 -3.46 -7.17 -16.31
N CYS A 85 -3.14 -6.16 -15.52
CA CYS A 85 -4.02 -5.53 -14.55
C CYS A 85 -4.56 -4.22 -15.14
N ASN A 86 -5.87 -4.12 -15.32
CA ASN A 86 -6.51 -2.89 -15.81
C ASN A 86 -7.24 -2.10 -14.73
N LEU A 87 -7.50 -2.69 -13.54
CA LEU A 87 -7.98 -1.95 -12.37
C LEU A 87 -6.80 -1.64 -11.44
N ILE A 88 -6.53 -0.35 -11.25
CA ILE A 88 -5.49 0.14 -10.35
C ILE A 88 -6.16 0.68 -9.08
N ILE A 89 -5.81 0.12 -7.93
CA ILE A 89 -6.21 0.61 -6.61
C ILE A 89 -5.01 1.36 -6.02
N ALA A 90 -5.07 2.68 -6.08
CA ALA A 90 -4.03 3.57 -5.58
C ALA A 90 -4.42 4.18 -4.24
N HIS A 91 -3.46 4.37 -3.34
CA HIS A 91 -3.70 5.01 -2.05
C HIS A 91 -3.71 6.53 -2.18
N GLU A 92 -2.67 7.07 -2.77
CA GLU A 92 -2.42 8.50 -2.89
C GLU A 92 -2.97 9.12 -4.18
N PRO A 93 -3.02 10.48 -4.26
CA PRO A 93 -3.53 11.17 -5.43
C PRO A 93 -2.88 10.72 -6.74
N VAL A 94 -3.71 10.60 -7.76
CA VAL A 94 -3.29 10.24 -9.12
C VAL A 94 -2.77 11.47 -9.86
N PHE A 95 -3.35 12.66 -9.57
CA PHE A 95 -3.14 13.91 -10.33
C PHE A 95 -2.59 15.06 -9.48
N TYR A 96 -1.61 14.77 -8.61
CA TYR A 96 -0.70 15.73 -7.98
C TYR A 96 -1.32 16.72 -6.98
N ASN A 97 -2.56 16.53 -6.55
CA ASN A 97 -3.20 17.27 -5.46
C ASN A 97 -4.21 16.37 -4.74
N HIS A 98 -4.54 16.71 -3.48
CA HIS A 98 -5.33 15.85 -2.61
C HIS A 98 -6.70 15.47 -3.18
N LEU A 99 -7.35 16.37 -3.90
CA LEU A 99 -8.69 16.14 -4.47
C LEU A 99 -8.67 15.54 -5.88
N ASP A 100 -7.47 15.37 -6.46
CA ASP A 100 -7.28 14.95 -7.86
C ASP A 100 -7.92 15.93 -8.87
N GLU A 101 -7.92 17.22 -8.57
CA GLU A 101 -8.41 18.27 -9.47
C GLU A 101 -7.44 18.44 -10.64
N THR A 102 -7.97 18.43 -11.86
CA THR A 102 -7.16 18.44 -13.11
C THR A 102 -7.25 19.74 -13.89
N LYS A 103 -8.14 20.66 -13.51
CA LYS A 103 -8.41 21.89 -14.28
C LYS A 103 -7.15 22.72 -14.58
N THR A 104 -6.22 22.80 -13.65
CA THR A 104 -4.96 23.55 -13.83
C THR A 104 -3.90 22.78 -14.62
N LEU A 105 -4.14 21.51 -14.92
CA LEU A 105 -3.21 20.58 -15.57
C LEU A 105 -3.59 20.27 -17.03
N GLU A 106 -4.73 20.77 -17.52
CA GLU A 106 -5.30 20.37 -18.83
C GLU A 106 -4.32 20.55 -20.01
N ASN A 107 -3.41 21.52 -19.92
CA ASN A 107 -2.39 21.80 -20.94
C ASN A 107 -0.97 21.42 -20.48
N ASP A 108 -0.83 20.74 -19.33
CA ASP A 108 0.47 20.30 -18.83
C ASP A 108 0.92 19.01 -19.52
N PRO A 109 2.13 18.96 -20.11
CA PRO A 109 2.56 17.80 -20.90
C PRO A 109 2.73 16.54 -20.06
N VAL A 110 3.08 16.64 -18.77
CA VAL A 110 3.23 15.49 -17.87
C VAL A 110 1.88 14.86 -17.61
N PHE A 111 0.87 15.68 -17.31
CA PHE A 111 -0.52 15.23 -17.12
C PHE A 111 -1.10 14.63 -18.42
N MET A 112 -0.93 15.33 -19.55
CA MET A 112 -1.45 14.88 -20.85
C MET A 112 -0.87 13.53 -21.27
N GLU A 113 0.44 13.32 -21.10
CA GLU A 113 1.10 12.04 -21.42
C GLU A 113 0.59 10.91 -20.51
N LYS A 114 0.44 11.19 -19.21
CA LYS A 114 -0.12 10.24 -18.24
C LYS A 114 -1.56 9.85 -18.61
N MET A 115 -2.42 10.84 -18.90
CA MET A 115 -3.79 10.61 -19.31
C MET A 115 -3.89 9.84 -20.63
N LYS A 116 -3.03 10.20 -21.59
CA LYS A 116 -2.94 9.44 -22.85
C LYS A 116 -2.61 7.98 -22.60
N PHE A 117 -1.62 7.69 -21.76
CA PHE A 117 -1.25 6.31 -21.42
C PHE A 117 -2.41 5.55 -20.76
N ILE A 118 -3.09 6.18 -19.79
CA ILE A 118 -4.26 5.61 -19.11
C ILE A 118 -5.36 5.26 -20.11
N ASN A 119 -5.66 6.17 -21.04
CA ASN A 119 -6.72 5.99 -22.03
C ASN A 119 -6.35 4.93 -23.10
N ASP A 120 -5.13 4.98 -23.62
CA ASP A 120 -4.64 4.02 -24.63
C ASP A 120 -4.71 2.58 -24.12
N HIS A 121 -4.44 2.37 -22.82
CA HIS A 121 -4.45 1.05 -22.19
C HIS A 121 -5.77 0.75 -21.44
N LYS A 122 -6.79 1.61 -21.55
CA LYS A 122 -8.11 1.46 -20.90
C LYS A 122 -7.98 1.15 -19.39
N LEU A 123 -7.07 1.84 -18.71
CA LEU A 123 -6.86 1.64 -17.29
C LEU A 123 -7.97 2.31 -16.48
N ILE A 124 -8.44 1.60 -15.47
CA ILE A 124 -9.43 2.08 -14.50
C ILE A 124 -8.66 2.35 -13.22
N ILE A 125 -8.73 3.59 -12.70
CA ILE A 125 -8.01 3.96 -11.48
C ILE A 125 -9.03 4.35 -10.43
N TRP A 126 -8.99 3.66 -9.29
CA TRP A 126 -9.79 3.94 -8.11
C TRP A 126 -8.87 4.23 -6.94
N ARG A 127 -9.17 5.31 -6.19
CA ARG A 127 -8.42 5.67 -4.99
C ARG A 127 -9.03 5.01 -3.76
N PHE A 128 -8.18 4.48 -2.86
CA PHE A 128 -8.56 3.86 -1.60
C PHE A 128 -7.68 4.37 -0.47
N HIS A 129 -8.06 5.51 0.08
CA HIS A 129 -7.31 6.25 1.09
C HIS A 129 -8.09 6.36 2.41
N ASP A 130 -9.25 7.02 2.38
CA ASP A 130 -9.95 7.38 3.61
C ASP A 130 -10.46 6.14 4.37
N HIS A 131 -11.05 5.18 3.67
CA HIS A 131 -11.69 4.05 4.32
C HIS A 131 -10.72 2.94 4.69
N ILE A 132 -9.54 2.82 4.04
CA ILE A 132 -8.50 1.91 4.51
C ILE A 132 -7.88 2.40 5.83
N HIS A 133 -7.84 3.73 6.07
CA HIS A 133 -7.45 4.31 7.34
C HIS A 133 -8.54 4.24 8.42
N ARG A 134 -9.81 4.38 8.01
CA ARG A 134 -10.95 4.36 8.95
C ARG A 134 -11.38 2.97 9.35
N THR A 135 -11.12 1.96 8.52
CA THR A 135 -11.42 0.56 8.85
C THR A 135 -10.64 0.13 10.10
N LYS A 136 -11.20 -0.82 10.87
CA LYS A 136 -10.54 -1.30 12.09
C LYS A 136 -10.22 -2.80 11.94
N PRO A 137 -8.95 -3.15 12.08
CA PRO A 137 -7.77 -2.28 12.25
C PRO A 137 -7.48 -1.45 11.00
N ASP A 138 -6.79 -0.28 11.17
CA ASP A 138 -6.30 0.56 10.07
C ASP A 138 -5.31 -0.24 9.20
N GLY A 139 -5.66 -0.44 7.91
CA GLY A 139 -4.89 -1.31 7.02
C GLY A 139 -3.47 -0.79 6.73
N ILE A 140 -3.29 0.53 6.72
CA ILE A 140 -1.97 1.13 6.49
C ILE A 140 -1.06 0.90 7.70
N TYR A 141 -1.57 1.13 8.91
CA TYR A 141 -0.83 0.84 10.13
C TYR A 141 -0.54 -0.65 10.30
N VAL A 142 -1.49 -1.54 9.98
CA VAL A 142 -1.24 -3.00 10.03
C VAL A 142 -0.04 -3.38 9.18
N GLY A 143 -0.03 -2.98 7.91
CA GLY A 143 1.09 -3.30 7.01
C GLY A 143 2.40 -2.70 7.48
N MET A 144 2.38 -1.47 8.01
CA MET A 144 3.58 -0.82 8.54
C MET A 144 4.12 -1.53 9.78
N ILE A 145 3.26 -1.88 10.73
CA ILE A 145 3.63 -2.60 11.96
C ILE A 145 4.20 -3.99 11.64
N GLU A 146 3.61 -4.71 10.68
CA GLU A 146 4.12 -5.98 10.19
C GLU A 146 5.53 -5.82 9.60
N LYS A 147 5.73 -4.84 8.72
CA LYS A 147 7.02 -4.53 8.11
C LYS A 147 8.09 -4.23 9.14
N LEU A 148 7.76 -3.45 10.16
CA LEU A 148 8.66 -3.10 11.25
C LEU A 148 8.91 -4.29 12.18
N GLY A 149 7.99 -5.24 12.28
CA GLY A 149 8.03 -6.35 13.24
C GLY A 149 7.65 -5.92 14.66
N TRP A 150 6.80 -4.88 14.80
CA TRP A 150 6.49 -4.23 16.08
C TRP A 150 5.20 -4.69 16.75
N SER A 151 4.54 -5.73 16.25
CA SER A 151 3.27 -6.21 16.81
C SER A 151 3.32 -6.51 18.31
N LYS A 152 4.46 -6.99 18.82
CA LYS A 152 4.65 -7.30 20.25
C LYS A 152 4.98 -6.07 21.10
N ASN A 153 5.29 -4.95 20.47
CA ASN A 153 5.70 -3.71 21.14
C ASN A 153 4.54 -2.73 21.33
N GLN A 154 3.37 -2.99 20.73
CA GLN A 154 2.20 -2.15 20.90
C GLN A 154 1.77 -2.08 22.35
N THR A 155 1.45 -0.88 22.82
CA THR A 155 1.00 -0.63 24.21
C THR A 155 -0.52 -0.56 24.34
N ASP A 156 -1.21 -0.31 23.22
CA ASP A 156 -2.65 -0.18 23.15
C ASP A 156 -3.20 -0.52 21.75
N SER A 157 -4.49 -0.50 21.59
CA SER A 157 -5.18 -0.80 20.32
C SER A 157 -5.15 0.34 19.30
N SER A 158 -4.56 1.50 19.63
CA SER A 158 -4.48 2.65 18.71
C SER A 158 -3.53 2.42 17.53
N MET A 159 -2.60 1.46 17.67
CA MET A 159 -1.50 1.20 16.73
C MET A 159 -0.53 2.38 16.58
N ILE A 160 -0.56 3.33 17.53
CA ILE A 160 0.26 4.54 17.51
C ILE A 160 1.42 4.42 18.49
N HIS A 161 1.22 3.81 19.66
CA HIS A 161 2.19 3.78 20.75
C HIS A 161 2.86 2.43 20.91
N PHE A 162 4.19 2.46 21.05
CA PHE A 162 5.03 1.27 21.14
C PHE A 162 6.05 1.44 22.27
N LYS A 163 6.36 0.34 22.94
CA LYS A 163 7.37 0.30 23.99
C LYS A 163 8.46 -0.72 23.64
N PHE A 164 9.70 -0.30 23.83
CA PHE A 164 10.90 -1.10 23.57
C PHE A 164 11.78 -1.18 24.81
N ASP A 165 12.71 -2.13 24.81
CA ASP A 165 13.83 -2.10 25.74
C ASP A 165 14.65 -0.83 25.47
N LYS A 166 15.17 -0.24 26.54
CA LYS A 166 15.91 1.02 26.47
C LYS A 166 17.15 0.89 25.59
N VAL A 167 17.21 1.66 24.50
CA VAL A 167 18.34 1.73 23.57
C VAL A 167 18.72 3.17 23.27
N LYS A 168 19.93 3.41 22.74
CA LYS A 168 20.29 4.73 22.19
C LYS A 168 19.55 5.00 20.89
N LEU A 169 19.24 6.27 20.61
CA LEU A 169 18.62 6.69 19.35
C LEU A 169 19.43 6.23 18.14
N SER A 170 20.77 6.32 18.19
CA SER A 170 21.66 5.83 17.11
C SER A 170 21.48 4.34 16.83
N THR A 171 21.31 3.51 17.85
CA THR A 171 21.04 2.07 17.71
C THR A 171 19.65 1.85 17.11
N PHE A 172 18.64 2.59 17.59
CA PHE A 172 17.28 2.51 17.05
C PHE A 172 17.22 2.88 15.56
N ILE A 173 17.93 3.95 15.16
CA ILE A 173 18.05 4.36 13.75
C ILE A 173 18.66 3.24 12.91
N SER A 174 19.71 2.57 13.38
CA SER A 174 20.35 1.48 12.66
C SER A 174 19.42 0.28 12.47
N GLN A 175 18.67 -0.09 13.50
CA GLN A 175 17.63 -1.13 13.43
C GLN A 175 16.52 -0.73 12.44
N LEU A 176 16.07 0.52 12.49
CA LEU A 176 15.03 1.01 11.58
C LEU A 176 15.52 1.02 10.11
N LYS A 177 16.75 1.46 9.85
CA LYS A 177 17.35 1.45 8.50
C LYS A 177 17.38 0.05 7.87
N SER A 178 17.57 -1.00 8.66
CA SER A 178 17.56 -2.38 8.14
C SER A 178 16.21 -2.78 7.54
N LYS A 179 15.12 -2.13 7.95
CA LYS A 179 13.77 -2.35 7.40
C LYS A 179 13.51 -1.60 6.09
N PHE A 180 14.35 -0.62 5.76
CA PHE A 180 14.22 0.24 4.59
C PHE A 180 15.56 0.35 3.82
N PRO A 181 16.04 -0.74 3.24
CA PRO A 181 17.32 -0.73 2.53
C PRO A 181 17.32 0.32 1.41
N GLY A 182 18.40 1.10 1.32
CA GLY A 182 18.55 2.16 0.32
C GLY A 182 17.82 3.48 0.63
N SER A 183 17.04 3.56 1.74
CA SER A 183 16.34 4.79 2.12
C SER A 183 17.20 5.70 3.00
N SER A 184 17.02 7.01 2.85
CA SER A 184 17.54 8.03 3.77
C SER A 184 16.44 8.48 4.72
N PHE A 185 16.81 8.74 5.96
CA PHE A 185 15.94 9.34 6.96
C PHE A 185 16.48 10.69 7.37
N ARG A 186 15.58 11.65 7.63
CA ARG A 186 15.93 12.88 8.33
C ARG A 186 15.65 12.67 9.81
N VAL A 187 16.61 13.05 10.65
CA VAL A 187 16.53 12.81 12.10
C VAL A 187 16.81 14.10 12.84
N ILE A 188 15.98 14.39 13.84
CA ILE A 188 16.21 15.42 14.83
C ILE A 188 16.21 14.74 16.19
N GLY A 189 17.26 14.96 16.97
CA GLY A 189 17.44 14.36 18.30
C GLY A 189 18.92 14.07 18.57
N ASN A 190 19.27 13.96 19.85
CA ASN A 190 20.62 13.59 20.25
C ASN A 190 20.84 12.07 20.00
N PRO A 191 21.85 11.66 19.22
CA PRO A 191 22.11 10.24 18.93
C PRO A 191 22.33 9.36 20.18
N ASP A 192 22.77 9.95 21.28
CA ASP A 192 23.04 9.27 22.55
C ASP A 192 21.83 9.24 23.50
N MET A 193 20.74 9.94 23.17
CA MET A 193 19.53 9.91 24.02
C MET A 193 18.95 8.49 24.10
N SER A 194 18.30 8.24 25.23
CA SER A 194 17.59 6.96 25.44
C SER A 194 16.22 6.97 24.79
N VAL A 195 15.89 5.88 24.08
CA VAL A 195 14.59 5.64 23.49
C VAL A 195 13.98 4.41 24.13
N THR A 196 12.78 4.54 24.63
CA THR A 196 11.95 3.46 25.21
C THR A 196 10.55 3.50 24.62
N ASN A 197 9.95 4.68 24.56
CA ASN A 197 8.58 4.86 24.10
C ASN A 197 8.58 5.59 22.75
N VAL A 198 7.94 4.96 21.78
CA VAL A 198 7.90 5.41 20.38
C VAL A 198 6.46 5.64 19.97
N ALA A 199 6.20 6.78 19.35
CA ALA A 199 4.95 7.03 18.64
C ALA A 199 5.17 6.89 17.12
N LEU A 200 4.20 6.31 16.43
CA LEU A 200 4.17 6.16 14.97
C LEU A 200 3.07 7.04 14.38
N ALA A 201 3.43 7.88 13.41
CA ALA A 201 2.52 8.73 12.67
C ALA A 201 2.84 8.64 11.18
N VAL A 202 2.19 7.72 10.49
CA VAL A 202 2.43 7.45 9.06
C VAL A 202 1.87 8.55 8.17
N GLY A 203 2.34 8.66 6.93
CA GLY A 203 1.86 9.61 5.94
C GLY A 203 2.08 11.08 6.32
N ALA A 204 1.07 11.91 6.09
CA ALA A 204 1.06 13.34 6.36
C ALA A 204 -0.13 13.75 7.25
N PRO A 205 -0.22 13.31 8.51
CA PRO A 205 -1.37 13.60 9.39
C PRO A 205 -1.42 15.06 9.88
N GLY A 206 -0.44 15.87 9.49
CA GLY A 206 -0.30 17.27 9.85
C GLY A 206 0.48 17.50 11.15
N SER A 207 1.10 18.68 11.24
CA SER A 207 1.98 19.04 12.36
C SER A 207 1.25 19.06 13.69
N ALA A 208 -0.03 19.43 13.73
CA ALA A 208 -0.82 19.39 14.98
C ALA A 208 -0.86 17.98 15.58
N SER A 209 -0.98 16.94 14.77
CA SER A 209 -0.93 15.54 15.21
C SER A 209 0.45 15.17 15.73
N HIS A 210 1.51 15.56 15.02
CA HIS A 210 2.89 15.33 15.44
C HIS A 210 3.22 16.01 16.78
N LEU A 211 2.85 17.30 16.92
CA LEU A 211 3.10 18.06 18.14
C LEU A 211 2.37 17.43 19.33
N ARG A 212 1.11 17.03 19.16
CA ARG A 212 0.34 16.34 20.20
C ARG A 212 1.08 15.10 20.71
N LEU A 213 1.61 14.25 19.82
CA LEU A 213 2.37 13.06 20.18
C LEU A 213 3.70 13.41 20.87
N LEU A 214 4.40 14.46 20.40
CA LEU A 214 5.65 14.92 21.01
C LEU A 214 5.44 15.59 22.39
N GLN A 215 4.27 16.20 22.63
CA GLN A 215 3.90 16.79 23.91
C GLN A 215 3.60 15.74 24.99
N GLU A 216 3.25 14.52 24.60
CA GLU A 216 3.07 13.43 25.55
C GLU A 216 4.36 13.20 26.34
N LYS A 217 4.25 13.26 27.68
CA LYS A 217 5.41 13.19 28.56
C LYS A 217 6.25 11.93 28.37
N GLN A 218 5.60 10.81 28.10
CA GLN A 218 6.22 9.50 27.90
C GLN A 218 6.86 9.30 26.52
N THR A 219 6.43 10.00 25.47
CA THR A 219 6.96 9.81 24.13
C THR A 219 8.40 10.31 24.01
N ASP A 220 9.34 9.42 23.76
CA ASP A 220 10.76 9.75 23.52
C ASP A 220 11.04 10.04 22.05
N LEU A 221 10.44 9.24 21.16
CA LEU A 221 10.69 9.25 19.73
C LEU A 221 9.38 9.24 18.94
N LEU A 222 9.25 10.15 18.01
CA LEU A 222 8.21 10.11 16.97
C LEU A 222 8.81 9.56 15.69
N ILE A 223 8.21 8.52 15.13
CA ILE A 223 8.44 8.08 13.74
C ILE A 223 7.34 8.66 12.89
N ALA A 224 7.69 9.55 11.97
CA ALA A 224 6.74 10.28 11.13
C ALA A 224 6.97 9.96 9.64
N GLY A 225 5.92 10.11 8.83
CA GLY A 225 6.05 10.11 7.39
C GLY A 225 6.70 11.41 6.91
N GLU A 226 5.92 12.47 6.75
CA GLU A 226 6.41 13.80 6.36
C GLU A 226 5.72 14.93 7.12
N ALA A 227 6.35 16.09 7.14
CA ALA A 227 5.80 17.31 7.70
C ALA A 227 6.48 18.54 7.09
N PRO A 228 5.86 19.74 7.15
CA PRO A 228 6.52 20.99 6.83
C PRO A 228 7.74 21.22 7.75
N GLU A 229 8.86 21.64 7.15
CA GLU A 229 10.12 21.85 7.90
C GLU A 229 10.03 22.98 8.93
N TRP A 230 9.18 23.98 8.68
CA TRP A 230 8.98 25.13 9.59
C TRP A 230 8.06 24.88 10.77
N GLU A 231 7.51 23.66 10.92
CA GLU A 231 6.59 23.29 12.00
C GLU A 231 7.18 22.18 12.88
N THR A 232 6.89 20.92 12.58
CA THR A 232 7.31 19.76 13.38
C THR A 232 8.82 19.69 13.56
N TYR A 233 9.59 20.01 12.53
CA TYR A 233 11.05 20.02 12.59
C TYR A 233 11.56 21.05 13.61
N GLN A 234 11.05 22.28 13.56
CA GLN A 234 11.48 23.33 14.47
C GLN A 234 11.12 23.03 15.91
N TYR A 235 9.90 22.53 16.16
CA TYR A 235 9.49 22.10 17.49
C TYR A 235 10.42 21.02 18.07
N ALA A 236 10.74 19.99 17.27
CA ALA A 236 11.62 18.91 17.72
C ALA A 236 13.07 19.40 17.94
N TYR A 237 13.53 20.33 17.11
CA TYR A 237 14.85 20.93 17.24
C TYR A 237 14.97 21.81 18.50
N ASP A 238 13.96 22.63 18.80
CA ASP A 238 13.90 23.40 20.04
C ASP A 238 13.86 22.47 21.28
N ALA A 239 13.10 21.38 21.21
CA ALA A 239 13.09 20.40 22.29
C ALA A 239 14.48 19.79 22.53
N GLN A 240 15.22 19.48 21.46
CA GLN A 240 16.61 19.01 21.54
C GLN A 240 17.53 20.07 22.17
N LEU A 241 17.47 21.33 21.73
CA LEU A 241 18.28 22.43 22.27
C LEU A 241 17.99 22.72 23.74
N GLN A 242 16.76 22.46 24.18
CA GLN A 242 16.35 22.56 25.59
C GLN A 242 16.78 21.35 26.45
N GLY A 243 17.50 20.37 25.85
CA GLY A 243 17.93 19.16 26.58
C GLY A 243 16.79 18.19 26.87
N ARG A 244 15.63 18.31 26.24
CA ARG A 244 14.51 17.37 26.41
C ARG A 244 14.79 16.06 25.71
N ASN A 245 14.34 14.95 26.30
CA ASN A 245 14.46 13.60 25.71
C ASN A 245 13.40 13.41 24.61
N LYS A 246 13.52 14.14 23.52
CA LYS A 246 12.61 14.11 22.37
C LYS A 246 13.39 13.98 21.08
N ALA A 247 12.90 13.13 20.17
CA ALA A 247 13.46 12.98 18.83
C ALA A 247 12.35 12.74 17.81
N VAL A 248 12.65 13.01 16.54
CA VAL A 248 11.80 12.65 15.39
C VAL A 248 12.65 12.01 14.31
N ILE A 249 12.14 10.94 13.72
CA ILE A 249 12.66 10.34 12.48
C ILE A 249 11.61 10.48 11.40
N PHE A 250 11.93 11.17 10.30
CA PHE A 250 11.08 11.27 9.13
C PHE A 250 11.49 10.20 8.11
N LEU A 251 10.59 9.26 7.86
CA LEU A 251 10.78 8.15 6.91
C LEU A 251 10.56 8.59 5.46
N GLY A 252 9.81 9.67 5.26
CA GLY A 252 9.17 10.03 4.00
C GLY A 252 7.83 9.33 3.83
N HIS A 253 6.92 9.96 3.10
CA HIS A 253 5.53 9.51 2.93
C HIS A 253 5.47 8.06 2.45
N THR A 254 6.06 7.77 1.28
CA THR A 254 6.06 6.41 0.71
C THR A 254 6.56 5.34 1.66
N ASN A 255 7.69 5.57 2.32
CA ASN A 255 8.25 4.57 3.23
C ASN A 255 7.34 4.28 4.42
N SER A 256 6.56 5.28 4.86
CA SER A 256 5.72 5.16 6.06
C SER A 256 4.38 4.47 5.78
N GLU A 257 3.92 4.36 4.53
CA GLU A 257 2.59 3.82 4.21
C GLU A 257 2.59 2.71 3.16
N GLU A 258 3.61 2.62 2.30
CA GLU A 258 3.65 1.66 1.19
C GLU A 258 3.41 0.21 1.63
N ALA A 259 3.87 -0.17 2.83
CA ALA A 259 3.63 -1.50 3.39
C ALA A 259 2.14 -1.79 3.67
N GLY A 260 1.35 -0.74 3.91
CA GLY A 260 -0.11 -0.84 4.05
C GLY A 260 -0.78 -1.25 2.74
N MET A 261 -0.24 -0.84 1.60
CA MET A 261 -0.80 -1.24 0.31
C MET A 261 -0.40 -2.68 -0.08
N ASP A 262 0.75 -3.19 0.37
CA ASP A 262 1.02 -4.63 0.31
C ASP A 262 0.03 -5.43 1.16
N TYR A 263 -0.25 -4.97 2.39
CA TYR A 263 -1.31 -5.54 3.21
C TYR A 263 -2.67 -5.46 2.51
N CYS A 264 -3.03 -4.34 1.90
CA CYS A 264 -4.26 -4.17 1.14
C CYS A 264 -4.41 -5.24 0.04
N ALA A 265 -3.36 -5.49 -0.73
CA ALA A 265 -3.38 -6.54 -1.76
C ALA A 265 -3.64 -7.93 -1.18
N ARG A 266 -3.04 -8.27 -0.04
CA ARG A 266 -3.30 -9.53 0.69
C ARG A 266 -4.72 -9.59 1.26
N TRP A 267 -5.21 -8.47 1.79
CA TRP A 267 -6.58 -8.35 2.30
C TRP A 267 -7.62 -8.57 1.19
N LEU A 268 -7.41 -7.99 0.00
CA LEU A 268 -8.26 -8.20 -1.17
C LEU A 268 -8.31 -9.66 -1.59
N LYS A 269 -7.18 -10.38 -1.59
CA LYS A 269 -7.11 -11.82 -1.89
C LYS A 269 -7.93 -12.66 -0.92
N GLY A 270 -8.21 -12.15 0.26
CA GLY A 270 -8.99 -12.85 1.29
C GLY A 270 -10.49 -12.94 0.99
N PHE A 271 -11.03 -12.15 0.06
CA PHE A 271 -12.47 -12.14 -0.22
C PHE A 271 -12.86 -11.95 -1.69
N LEU A 272 -11.96 -11.46 -2.55
CA LEU A 272 -12.20 -11.45 -3.99
C LEU A 272 -12.08 -12.87 -4.56
N PRO A 273 -12.75 -13.17 -5.70
CA PRO A 273 -12.64 -14.48 -6.35
C PRO A 273 -11.17 -14.87 -6.60
N GLN A 274 -10.86 -16.15 -6.39
CA GLN A 274 -9.48 -16.68 -6.43
C GLN A 274 -8.86 -16.64 -7.83
N ASP A 275 -9.66 -16.52 -8.87
CA ASP A 275 -9.26 -16.45 -10.27
C ASP A 275 -8.91 -15.02 -10.71
N ILE A 276 -9.17 -14.00 -9.89
CA ILE A 276 -8.74 -12.62 -10.16
C ILE A 276 -7.25 -12.49 -9.87
N ASN A 277 -6.47 -12.08 -10.87
CA ASN A 277 -5.08 -11.71 -10.69
C ASN A 277 -4.98 -10.44 -9.84
N ILE A 278 -4.41 -10.51 -8.63
CA ILE A 278 -4.17 -9.36 -7.74
C ILE A 278 -2.68 -9.23 -7.50
N GLN A 279 -2.10 -8.11 -7.93
CA GLN A 279 -0.68 -7.81 -7.81
C GLN A 279 -0.47 -6.58 -6.92
N TYR A 280 0.44 -6.67 -5.96
CA TYR A 280 1.01 -5.49 -5.32
C TYR A 280 2.18 -4.99 -6.17
N ILE A 281 2.14 -3.73 -6.59
CA ILE A 281 3.22 -3.10 -7.36
C ILE A 281 3.90 -2.05 -6.50
N LYS A 282 5.15 -2.33 -6.15
CA LYS A 282 5.94 -1.47 -5.29
C LYS A 282 6.38 -0.20 -6.03
N ASN A 283 6.05 0.97 -5.46
CA ASN A 283 6.58 2.26 -5.93
C ASN A 283 8.07 2.43 -5.56
N GLY A 284 8.39 2.22 -4.29
CA GLY A 284 9.68 2.57 -3.72
C GLY A 284 9.86 4.08 -3.62
N SER A 285 11.01 4.52 -3.11
CA SER A 285 11.33 5.95 -3.04
C SER A 285 11.63 6.52 -4.42
N SER A 286 11.04 7.68 -4.74
CA SER A 286 11.40 8.48 -5.91
C SER A 286 12.69 9.28 -5.71
N PHE A 287 13.13 9.46 -4.45
CA PHE A 287 14.38 10.15 -4.12
C PHE A 287 15.59 9.25 -4.34
N LYS A 288 16.67 9.84 -4.82
CA LYS A 288 17.99 9.22 -4.91
C LYS A 288 18.90 9.83 -3.87
N ASN A 289 19.67 9.00 -3.17
CA ASN A 289 20.77 9.46 -2.33
C ASN A 289 21.99 9.66 -3.23
N LEU A 290 22.43 10.90 -3.36
CA LEU A 290 23.61 11.29 -4.16
C LEU A 290 24.84 11.38 -3.29
#